data_73c1d98beac27c8ea433379cf8701873
#
_entry.id   73c1d98beac27c8ea433379cf8701873
#
_cell.length_a   1.000
_cell.length_b   1.000
_cell.length_c   1.000
_cell.angle_alpha   90.00
_cell.angle_beta   90.00
_cell.angle_gamma   90.00
#
_symmetry.space_group_name_H-M   'P 1'
#
loop_
_entity.id
_entity.type
_entity.pdbx_description
1 polymer ?
#
loop_
_entity_poly.entity_id
_entity_poly.type
_entity_poly.pdbx_seq_one_letter_code
_entity_poly.pdbx_strand_id
1 'polypeptide(L)' 'MNGDELQRLLDVRMPYGKYEGRLIADLPGHYLNWFAREGFPRGEIGRLLALMHEIDHNGLGELLRPLRGASAGEVRQG' A
#
# COMPACT_ATOMS: atom_id res chain seq x y z
N MET A 1 -10.15 8.79 5.10
CA MET A 1 -9.15 7.73 5.27
C MET A 1 -9.08 7.35 6.73
N ASN A 2 -9.01 6.11 7.04
CA ASN A 2 -8.91 5.69 8.42
C ASN A 2 -7.75 4.71 8.58
N GLY A 3 -7.44 4.40 9.84
CA GLY A 3 -6.30 3.54 10.16
C GLY A 3 -6.43 2.14 9.62
N ASP A 4 -7.66 1.65 9.49
CA ASP A 4 -7.87 0.31 8.99
C ASP A 4 -7.44 0.18 7.54
N GLU A 5 -7.71 1.20 6.72
CA GLU A 5 -7.29 1.14 5.34
C GLU A 5 -5.77 1.22 5.21
N LEU A 6 -5.14 2.05 6.05
CA LEU A 6 -3.69 2.13 6.03
C LEU A 6 -3.09 0.78 6.43
N GLN A 7 -3.67 0.14 7.45
CA GLN A 7 -3.18 -1.17 7.87
C GLN A 7 -3.36 -2.21 6.76
N ARG A 8 -4.47 -2.11 6.02
CA ARG A 8 -4.70 -3.05 4.92
C ARG A 8 -3.62 -2.97 3.86
N LEU A 9 -3.05 -1.80 3.65
CA LEU A 9 -1.96 -1.67 2.68
C LEU A 9 -0.76 -2.53 3.07
N LEU A 10 -0.59 -2.78 4.35
CA LEU A 10 0.51 -3.59 4.87
C LEU A 10 0.13 -5.06 5.04
N ASP A 11 -1.15 -5.39 4.88
CA ASP A 11 -1.62 -6.76 5.05
C ASP A 11 -1.98 -7.45 3.74
N VAL A 12 -2.46 -6.68 2.79
CA VAL A 12 -2.98 -7.25 1.54
C VAL A 12 -1.87 -7.34 0.50
N ARG A 13 -1.82 -8.48 -0.18
CA ARG A 13 -0.83 -8.69 -1.23
C ARG A 13 -1.49 -8.55 -2.58
N MET A 14 -0.70 -8.12 -3.56
CA MET A 14 -1.19 -7.99 -4.93
C MET A 14 -1.64 -9.36 -5.42
N PRO A 15 -2.89 -9.48 -5.86
CA PRO A 15 -3.45 -10.80 -6.19
C PRO A 15 -3.10 -11.32 -7.58
N TYR A 16 -2.50 -10.48 -8.42
CA TYR A 16 -2.20 -10.90 -9.79
C TYR A 16 -1.17 -9.96 -10.40
N GLY A 17 -0.73 -10.29 -11.60
CA GLY A 17 0.13 -9.44 -12.39
C GLY A 17 1.59 -9.54 -12.06
N LYS A 18 2.34 -8.58 -12.54
CA LYS A 18 3.80 -8.59 -12.45
C LYS A 18 4.29 -8.64 -11.00
N TYR A 19 3.57 -8.02 -10.10
CA TYR A 19 3.99 -7.94 -8.71
C TYR A 19 3.12 -8.78 -7.78
N GLU A 20 2.54 -9.83 -8.31
CA GLU A 20 1.72 -10.73 -7.51
C GLU A 20 2.48 -11.19 -6.28
N GLY A 21 1.79 -11.19 -5.14
CA GLY A 21 2.39 -11.60 -3.88
C GLY A 21 3.09 -10.50 -3.10
N ARG A 22 3.32 -9.36 -3.72
CA ARG A 22 3.96 -8.25 -3.04
C ARG A 22 2.91 -7.45 -2.28
N LEU A 23 3.26 -6.95 -1.09
CA LEU A 23 2.33 -6.13 -0.33
C LEU A 23 1.99 -4.87 -1.12
N ILE A 24 0.75 -4.42 -0.98
CA ILE A 24 0.32 -3.20 -1.68
C ILE A 24 1.22 -2.03 -1.29
N ALA A 25 1.60 -1.95 -0.02
CA ALA A 25 2.47 -0.87 0.45
C ALA A 25 3.86 -0.90 -0.16
N ASP A 26 4.26 -2.05 -0.72
CA ASP A 26 5.60 -2.19 -1.30
C ASP A 26 5.62 -2.15 -2.82
N LEU A 27 4.50 -1.80 -3.44
CA LEU A 27 4.45 -1.71 -4.89
C LEU A 27 5.22 -0.48 -5.36
N PRO A 28 5.96 -0.60 -6.46
CA PRO A 28 6.73 0.55 -6.94
C PRO A 28 5.83 1.64 -7.54
N GLY A 29 6.30 2.88 -7.46
CA GLY A 29 5.51 4.01 -7.89
C GLY A 29 5.13 3.96 -9.36
N HIS A 30 6.03 3.47 -10.23
CA HIS A 30 5.70 3.42 -11.65
C HIS A 30 4.54 2.44 -11.93
N TYR A 31 4.42 1.40 -11.13
CA TYR A 31 3.34 0.45 -11.29
C TYR A 31 2.01 1.08 -10.84
N LEU A 32 2.06 1.80 -9.73
CA LEU A 32 0.88 2.52 -9.25
C LEU A 32 0.45 3.59 -10.25
N ASN A 33 1.42 4.29 -10.85
CA ASN A 33 1.12 5.30 -11.85
C ASN A 33 0.46 4.68 -13.07
N TRP A 34 0.85 3.46 -13.42
CA TRP A 34 0.24 2.76 -14.54
C TRP A 34 -1.27 2.58 -14.31
N PHE A 35 -1.63 2.14 -13.10
CA PHE A 35 -3.05 1.99 -12.76
C PHE A 35 -3.77 3.34 -12.80
N ALA A 36 -3.09 4.40 -12.35
CA ALA A 36 -3.72 5.71 -12.36
C ALA A 36 -4.06 6.15 -13.78
N ARG A 37 -3.24 5.76 -14.75
CA ARG A 37 -3.52 6.09 -16.15
C ARG A 37 -4.55 5.17 -16.79
N GLU A 38 -4.44 3.86 -16.49
CA GLU A 38 -5.29 2.87 -17.14
C GLU A 38 -6.61 2.63 -16.44
N GLY A 39 -6.67 2.99 -15.18
CA GLY A 39 -7.87 2.76 -14.38
C GLY A 39 -7.60 1.73 -13.31
N PHE A 40 -8.11 2.01 -12.11
CA PHE A 40 -7.93 1.07 -11.00
C PHE A 40 -8.98 -0.04 -11.08
N PRO A 41 -8.63 -1.26 -10.65
CA PRO A 41 -9.60 -2.36 -10.63
C PRO A 41 -10.75 -2.05 -9.68
N ARG A 42 -11.80 -2.81 -9.79
CA ARG A 42 -12.95 -2.66 -8.91
C ARG A 42 -12.68 -3.34 -7.57
N GLY A 43 -13.47 -2.96 -6.59
CA GLY A 43 -13.43 -3.61 -5.29
C GLY A 43 -12.34 -3.10 -4.39
N GLU A 44 -12.07 -3.85 -3.34
CA GLU A 44 -11.10 -3.44 -2.34
C GLU A 44 -9.71 -3.25 -2.93
N ILE A 45 -9.31 -4.15 -3.82
CA ILE A 45 -7.96 -4.04 -4.37
C ILE A 45 -7.78 -2.72 -5.11
N GLY A 46 -8.80 -2.28 -5.83
CA GLY A 46 -8.73 -1.00 -6.54
C GLY A 46 -8.65 0.17 -5.59
N ARG A 47 -9.41 0.11 -4.49
CA ARG A 47 -9.38 1.18 -3.51
C ARG A 47 -8.01 1.26 -2.83
N LEU A 48 -7.42 0.10 -2.53
CA LEU A 48 -6.11 0.07 -1.90
C LEU A 48 -5.03 0.57 -2.84
N LEU A 49 -5.11 0.19 -4.11
CA LEU A 49 -4.14 0.67 -5.09
C LEU A 49 -4.25 2.18 -5.27
N ALA A 50 -5.48 2.70 -5.30
CA ALA A 50 -5.67 4.14 -5.44
C ALA A 50 -5.15 4.88 -4.23
N LEU A 51 -5.38 4.34 -3.04
CA LEU A 51 -4.89 4.94 -1.81
C LEU A 51 -3.37 4.93 -1.78
N MET A 52 -2.76 3.80 -2.13
CA MET A 52 -1.31 3.71 -2.13
C MET A 52 -0.71 4.66 -3.17
N HIS A 53 -1.36 4.80 -4.33
CA HIS A 53 -0.92 5.73 -5.34
C HIS A 53 -0.92 7.16 -4.79
N GLU A 54 -1.98 7.50 -4.05
CA GLU A 54 -2.09 8.82 -3.45
C GLU A 54 -0.94 9.06 -2.47
N ILE A 55 -0.68 8.08 -1.62
CA ILE A 55 0.39 8.18 -0.62
C ILE A 55 1.74 8.34 -1.30
N ASP A 56 2.00 7.51 -2.31
CA ASP A 56 3.27 7.55 -3.01
C ASP A 56 3.45 8.85 -3.78
N HIS A 57 2.40 9.25 -4.48
CA HIS A 57 2.45 10.44 -5.33
C HIS A 57 2.71 11.71 -4.51
N ASN A 58 2.19 11.76 -3.30
CA ASN A 58 2.35 12.92 -2.44
C ASN A 58 3.54 12.81 -1.49
N GLY A 59 4.33 11.76 -1.65
CA GLY A 59 5.51 11.59 -0.81
C GLY A 59 5.18 11.30 0.65
N LEU A 60 4.06 10.66 0.89
CA LEU A 60 3.58 10.44 2.24
C LEU A 60 3.85 9.02 2.76
N GLY A 61 4.84 8.34 2.19
CA GLY A 61 5.17 6.99 2.64
C GLY A 61 5.46 6.91 4.12
N GLU A 62 5.84 8.01 4.73
CA GLU A 62 6.12 8.05 6.16
C GLU A 62 4.88 7.73 6.99
N LEU A 63 3.69 7.89 6.42
CA LEU A 63 2.47 7.57 7.14
C LEU A 63 2.40 6.09 7.50
N LEU A 64 3.09 5.26 6.73
CA LEU A 64 3.07 3.82 6.97
C LEU A 64 4.15 3.37 7.95
N ARG A 65 5.13 4.19 8.19
CA ARG A 65 6.24 3.80 9.04
C ARG A 65 5.82 3.38 10.45
N PRO A 66 4.97 4.13 11.14
CA PRO A 66 4.58 3.72 12.48
C PRO A 66 3.84 2.37 12.48
N LEU A 67 3.07 2.10 11.42
CA LEU A 67 2.35 0.83 11.35
C LEU A 67 3.29 -0.32 11.09
N ARG A 68 4.32 -0.12 10.27
CA ARG A 68 5.33 -1.15 10.06
C ARG A 68 6.09 -1.39 11.35
N GLY A 69 6.44 -0.31 12.03
CA GLY A 69 7.15 -0.42 13.28
C GLY A 69 6.34 -1.08 14.36
N ALA A 70 5.04 -0.80 14.40
CA ALA A 70 4.19 -1.40 15.40
C ALA A 70 4.13 -2.91 15.25
N SER A 71 4.12 -3.39 14.02
CA SER A 71 4.01 -4.83 13.84
C SER A 71 5.32 -5.54 14.02
N ALA A 72 6.44 -4.86 13.80
CA ALA A 72 7.73 -5.51 13.90
C ALA A 72 8.55 -5.00 15.05
N GLY A 73 8.51 -3.70 15.25
CA GLY A 73 9.39 -3.09 16.21
C GLY A 73 9.05 -3.29 17.64
N GLU A 74 7.83 -3.55 17.92
CA GLU A 74 7.46 -3.72 19.28
C GLU A 74 8.25 -4.81 19.93
N VAL A 75 8.75 -5.64 19.13
CA VAL A 75 9.55 -6.68 19.63
C VAL A 75 10.81 -6.15 20.18
N ARG A 76 11.32 -5.27 19.57
CA ARG A 76 12.49 -4.77 19.95
C ARG A 76 12.46 -3.60 20.54
N GLN A 77 12.04 -3.23 20.41
CA GLN A 77 12.17 -2.28 20.93
C GLN A 77 12.59 -1.88 21.70
N GLY A 78 12.41 -2.28 21.47
CA GLY A 78 12.80 -1.73 22.36
C GLY A 78 13.40 -1.46 22.37
#